data_96a5871391fa9c95c24cc6e2a10de686
#
_entry.id   96a5871391fa9c95c24cc6e2a10de686
#
_cell.length_a   1.000
_cell.length_b   1.000
_cell.length_c   1.000
_cell.angle_alpha   90.00
_cell.angle_beta   90.00
_cell.angle_gamma   90.00
#
_symmetry.space_group_name_H-M   'P 1'
#
loop_
_entity.id
_entity.type
_entity.pdbx_description
1 polymer ?
#
loop_
_entity_poly.entity_id
_entity_poly.type
_entity_poly.pdbx_seq_one_letter_code
_entity_poly.pdbx_strand_id
1 'polypeptide(L)'
;MADSLRDGEMAPTSANPYGDGGQLVAAARAAAKLARQVNIPLSEINLSLPQYRVLAFLDEGGAAPSDLAGRLSVSRPSITALMDGLLNRNLVERHSDPDDGRRVTHHLTGEGRSALARADRAVGERLLVIGAHVHAGDSNHLIASLARFGEAIRAAQAAGAA
;
A
#
# COMPACT_ATOMS: atom_id res chain seq x y z
N MET A 1 24.02 43.44 49.02
CA MET A 1 24.86 43.16 47.81
C MET A 1 24.25 41.97 47.13
N ALA A 2 23.63 42.20 46.00
CA ALA A 2 22.85 41.24 45.26
C ALA A 2 23.76 40.33 44.46
N ASP A 3 23.60 39.05 44.60
CA ASP A 3 24.18 38.06 43.70
C ASP A 3 23.09 37.54 42.79
N SER A 4 23.31 37.72 41.52
CA SER A 4 22.36 37.51 40.44
C SER A 4 22.57 36.11 39.89
N LEU A 5 21.72 35.20 40.32
CA LEU A 5 21.64 33.86 39.70
C LEU A 5 21.00 34.00 38.32
N ARG A 6 21.80 33.80 37.30
CA ARG A 6 21.34 33.64 35.91
C ARG A 6 20.76 32.24 35.76
N ASP A 7 19.47 32.16 35.67
CA ASP A 7 18.75 30.99 35.19
C ASP A 7 19.18 30.73 33.74
N GLY A 8 19.97 29.68 33.56
CA GLY A 8 20.27 29.13 32.25
C GLY A 8 19.02 28.45 31.68
N GLU A 9 18.25 29.17 30.92
CA GLU A 9 17.16 28.65 30.11
C GLU A 9 17.73 27.66 29.11
N MET A 10 17.60 26.37 29.43
CA MET A 10 17.97 25.27 28.56
C MET A 10 16.91 25.24 27.42
N ALA A 11 17.29 25.75 26.25
CA ALA A 11 16.47 25.65 25.04
C ALA A 11 16.04 24.19 24.81
N PRO A 12 14.78 23.92 24.42
CA PRO A 12 14.34 22.57 24.14
C PRO A 12 15.18 22.01 22.99
N THR A 13 15.88 20.93 23.27
CA THR A 13 16.56 20.13 22.25
C THR A 13 15.56 19.82 21.14
N SER A 14 15.78 20.34 19.94
CA SER A 14 14.95 20.06 18.79
C SER A 14 14.94 18.55 18.58
N ALA A 15 13.83 17.91 18.92
CA ALA A 15 13.63 16.50 18.63
C ALA A 15 13.86 16.30 17.13
N ASN A 16 14.80 15.42 16.78
CA ASN A 16 15.08 15.07 15.39
C ASN A 16 13.75 14.56 14.77
N PRO A 17 13.16 15.28 13.79
CA PRO A 17 11.86 14.90 13.22
C PRO A 17 11.91 13.55 12.48
N TYR A 18 13.11 13.00 12.25
CA TYR A 18 13.32 11.74 11.53
C TYR A 18 13.64 10.55 12.46
N GLY A 19 13.55 10.71 13.79
CA GLY A 19 13.87 9.65 14.75
C GLY A 19 15.36 9.28 14.76
N ASP A 20 15.69 8.22 15.49
CA ASP A 20 17.02 7.62 15.41
C ASP A 20 17.22 7.00 14.02
N GLY A 21 18.32 7.34 13.34
CA GLY A 21 18.63 6.80 12.00
C GLY A 21 18.59 5.26 11.94
N GLY A 22 18.85 4.60 13.07
CA GLY A 22 18.71 3.16 13.21
C GLY A 22 17.25 2.66 13.02
N GLN A 23 16.25 3.38 13.53
CA GLN A 23 14.85 3.02 13.38
C GLN A 23 14.38 3.12 11.93
N LEU A 24 14.78 4.16 11.19
CA LEU A 24 14.44 4.32 9.77
C LEU A 24 15.04 3.19 8.92
N VAL A 25 16.29 2.84 9.17
CA VAL A 25 16.93 1.71 8.48
C VAL A 25 16.23 0.39 8.80
N ALA A 26 15.86 0.15 10.06
CA ALA A 26 15.11 -1.03 10.46
C ALA A 26 13.74 -1.07 9.79
N ALA A 27 13.01 0.05 9.75
CA ALA A 27 11.71 0.18 9.09
C ALA A 27 11.79 -0.10 7.58
N ALA A 28 12.79 0.46 6.89
CA ALA A 28 13.00 0.21 5.46
C ALA A 28 13.26 -1.29 5.17
N ARG A 29 14.10 -1.93 5.98
CA ARG A 29 14.35 -3.37 5.88
C ARG A 29 13.13 -4.22 6.21
N ALA A 30 12.32 -3.80 7.19
CA ALA A 30 11.06 -4.45 7.55
C ALA A 30 10.07 -4.37 6.40
N ALA A 31 9.92 -3.22 5.73
CA ALA A 31 9.04 -3.05 4.58
C ALA A 31 9.41 -4.00 3.43
N ALA A 32 10.72 -4.14 3.12
CA ALA A 32 11.19 -5.08 2.11
C ALA A 32 10.88 -6.55 2.47
N LYS A 33 11.03 -6.93 3.74
CA LYS A 33 10.68 -8.27 4.23
C LYS A 33 9.17 -8.49 4.18
N LEU A 34 8.37 -7.48 4.53
CA LEU A 34 6.92 -7.56 4.52
C LEU A 34 6.37 -7.79 3.11
N ALA A 35 6.92 -7.12 2.09
CA ALA A 35 6.54 -7.33 0.69
C ALA A 35 6.68 -8.82 0.27
N ARG A 36 7.74 -9.50 0.72
CA ARG A 36 7.92 -10.95 0.50
C ARG A 36 6.84 -11.77 1.23
N GLN A 37 6.50 -11.39 2.47
CA GLN A 37 5.47 -12.11 3.25
C GLN A 37 4.08 -11.99 2.64
N VAL A 38 3.77 -10.87 2.03
CA VAL A 38 2.51 -10.65 1.28
C VAL A 38 2.46 -11.51 0.01
N ASN A 39 3.57 -11.72 -0.67
CA ASN A 39 3.62 -12.55 -1.89
C ASN A 39 3.29 -14.03 -1.63
N ILE A 40 3.59 -14.57 -0.45
CA ILE A 40 3.39 -16.00 -0.15
C ILE A 40 1.91 -16.39 -0.32
N PRO A 41 0.96 -15.82 0.43
CA PRO A 41 -0.46 -16.19 0.29
C PRO A 41 -1.05 -15.80 -1.07
N LEU A 42 -0.56 -14.74 -1.71
CA LEU A 42 -1.03 -14.36 -3.04
C LEU A 42 -0.69 -15.40 -4.09
N SER A 43 0.50 -15.99 -4.03
CA SER A 43 0.91 -17.04 -4.98
C SER A 43 0.05 -18.32 -4.84
N GLU A 44 -0.41 -18.64 -3.65
CA GLU A 44 -1.28 -19.80 -3.37
C GLU A 44 -2.66 -19.64 -4.03
N ILE A 45 -3.11 -18.42 -4.25
CA ILE A 45 -4.38 -18.11 -4.93
C ILE A 45 -4.17 -17.62 -6.38
N ASN A 46 -3.00 -17.87 -6.95
CA ASN A 46 -2.64 -17.49 -8.31
C ASN A 46 -2.75 -15.98 -8.60
N LEU A 47 -2.39 -15.14 -7.64
CA LEU A 47 -2.22 -13.70 -7.83
C LEU A 47 -0.77 -13.30 -7.56
N SER A 48 -0.23 -12.42 -8.41
CA SER A 48 1.02 -11.72 -8.10
C SER A 48 0.72 -10.45 -7.28
N LEU A 49 1.70 -9.96 -6.52
CA LEU A 49 1.57 -8.69 -5.82
C LEU A 49 1.21 -7.50 -6.75
N PRO A 50 1.79 -7.36 -7.95
CA PRO A 50 1.34 -6.34 -8.90
C PRO A 50 -0.13 -6.49 -9.32
N GLN A 51 -0.60 -7.72 -9.58
CA GLN A 51 -2.01 -7.96 -9.90
C GLN A 51 -2.93 -7.62 -8.72
N TYR A 52 -2.58 -8.04 -7.52
CA TYR A 52 -3.32 -7.69 -6.30
C TYR A 52 -3.42 -6.16 -6.12
N ARG A 53 -2.31 -5.43 -6.32
CA ARG A 53 -2.32 -3.96 -6.27
C ARG A 53 -3.23 -3.34 -7.31
N VAL A 54 -3.28 -3.88 -8.54
CA VAL A 54 -4.22 -3.42 -9.57
C VAL A 54 -5.66 -3.64 -9.12
N LEU A 55 -5.99 -4.84 -8.63
CA LEU A 55 -7.36 -5.14 -8.18
C LEU A 55 -7.77 -4.22 -7.02
N ALA A 56 -6.92 -4.05 -6.00
CA ALA A 56 -7.16 -3.16 -4.88
C ALA A 56 -7.39 -1.71 -5.32
N PHE A 57 -6.64 -1.26 -6.34
CA PHE A 57 -6.80 0.06 -6.90
C PHE A 57 -8.11 0.24 -7.65
N LEU A 58 -8.52 -0.76 -8.44
CA LEU A 58 -9.76 -0.72 -9.20
C LEU A 58 -11.01 -0.83 -8.31
N ASP A 59 -10.87 -1.34 -7.09
CA ASP A 59 -11.95 -1.40 -6.11
C ASP A 59 -12.29 0.00 -5.55
N GLU A 60 -11.35 0.92 -5.56
CA GLU A 60 -11.55 2.34 -5.20
C GLU A 60 -12.35 3.11 -6.28
N GLY A 61 -12.50 2.54 -7.48
CA GLY A 61 -13.20 3.10 -8.64
C GLY A 61 -12.55 2.68 -9.94
N GLY A 62 -13.25 2.79 -11.05
CA GLY A 62 -12.69 2.49 -12.38
C GLY A 62 -11.52 3.42 -12.72
N ALA A 63 -10.53 2.91 -13.45
CA ALA A 63 -9.35 3.67 -13.82
C ALA A 63 -8.89 3.40 -15.26
N ALA A 64 -8.27 4.40 -15.88
CA ALA A 64 -7.54 4.22 -17.12
C ALA A 64 -6.17 3.57 -16.86
N PRO A 65 -5.62 2.79 -17.82
CA PRO A 65 -4.29 2.18 -17.67
C PRO A 65 -3.17 3.17 -17.39
N SER A 66 -3.27 4.40 -17.92
CA SER A 66 -2.31 5.47 -17.66
C SER A 66 -2.24 5.85 -16.18
N ASP A 67 -3.40 5.92 -15.52
CA ASP A 67 -3.51 6.31 -14.11
C ASP A 67 -2.96 5.19 -13.23
N LEU A 68 -3.27 3.93 -13.59
CA LEU A 68 -2.72 2.75 -12.94
C LEU A 68 -1.19 2.69 -13.05
N ALA A 69 -0.62 2.97 -14.23
CA ALA A 69 0.82 2.98 -14.43
C ALA A 69 1.52 3.99 -13.51
N GLY A 70 0.98 5.22 -13.41
CA GLY A 70 1.50 6.25 -12.54
C GLY A 70 1.44 5.86 -11.06
N ARG A 71 0.28 5.48 -10.56
CA ARG A 71 0.08 5.12 -9.15
C ARG A 71 0.81 3.86 -8.71
N LEU A 72 1.00 2.90 -9.60
CA LEU A 72 1.74 1.67 -9.29
C LEU A 72 3.24 1.81 -9.52
N SER A 73 3.69 2.94 -10.06
CA SER A 73 5.09 3.20 -10.41
C SER A 73 5.66 2.11 -11.33
N VAL A 74 4.88 1.69 -12.33
CA VAL A 74 5.28 0.69 -13.32
C VAL A 74 5.28 1.27 -14.74
N SER A 75 6.04 0.65 -15.63
CA SER A 75 6.08 1.07 -17.03
C SER A 75 4.73 0.80 -17.74
N ARG A 76 4.44 1.56 -18.81
CA ARG A 76 3.24 1.32 -19.64
C ARG A 76 3.17 -0.11 -20.20
N PRO A 77 4.25 -0.71 -20.74
CA PRO A 77 4.22 -2.11 -21.15
C PRO A 77 3.89 -3.07 -20.01
N SER A 78 4.41 -2.81 -18.81
CA SER A 78 4.14 -3.65 -17.63
C SER A 78 2.68 -3.60 -17.22
N ILE A 79 2.06 -2.40 -17.20
CA ILE A 79 0.64 -2.29 -16.85
C ILE A 79 -0.25 -2.95 -17.91
N THR A 80 0.10 -2.84 -19.20
CA THR A 80 -0.63 -3.52 -20.27
C THR A 80 -0.62 -5.04 -20.07
N ALA A 81 0.54 -5.63 -19.84
CA ALA A 81 0.65 -7.07 -19.59
C ALA A 81 -0.12 -7.53 -18.32
N LEU A 82 -0.10 -6.72 -17.25
CA LEU A 82 -0.88 -6.99 -16.04
C LEU A 82 -2.38 -6.96 -16.34
N MET A 83 -2.85 -5.93 -17.07
CA MET A 83 -4.25 -5.79 -17.44
C MET A 83 -4.72 -6.93 -18.36
N ASP A 84 -3.94 -7.30 -19.36
CA ASP A 84 -4.26 -8.41 -20.25
C ASP A 84 -4.38 -9.73 -19.47
N GLY A 85 -3.48 -9.97 -18.52
CA GLY A 85 -3.56 -11.13 -17.64
C GLY A 85 -4.82 -11.15 -16.75
N LEU A 86 -5.26 -10.01 -16.26
CA LEU A 86 -6.48 -9.89 -15.45
C LEU A 86 -7.76 -9.99 -16.31
N LEU A 87 -7.77 -9.40 -17.51
CA LEU A 87 -8.85 -9.51 -18.48
C LEU A 87 -9.05 -10.96 -18.93
N ASN A 88 -7.99 -11.66 -19.30
CA ASN A 88 -8.03 -13.06 -19.71
C ASN A 88 -8.57 -14.00 -18.61
N ARG A 89 -8.45 -13.60 -17.35
CA ARG A 89 -8.97 -14.32 -16.20
C ARG A 89 -10.37 -13.85 -15.78
N ASN A 90 -10.98 -12.93 -16.55
CA ASN A 90 -12.27 -12.32 -16.23
C ASN A 90 -12.34 -11.66 -14.83
N LEU A 91 -11.20 -11.17 -14.33
CA LEU A 91 -11.15 -10.44 -13.06
C LEU A 91 -11.43 -8.94 -13.25
N VAL A 92 -11.21 -8.45 -14.45
CA VAL A 92 -11.39 -7.05 -14.85
C VAL A 92 -12.14 -7.01 -16.17
N GLU A 93 -12.93 -5.98 -16.37
CA GLU A 93 -13.65 -5.69 -17.61
C GLU A 93 -13.33 -4.28 -18.10
N ARG A 94 -13.52 -4.06 -19.41
CA ARG A 94 -13.33 -2.76 -20.07
C ARG A 94 -14.66 -2.06 -20.23
N HIS A 95 -14.69 -0.79 -19.88
CA HIS A 95 -15.81 0.10 -20.19
C HIS A 95 -15.32 1.21 -21.09
N SER A 96 -15.94 1.35 -22.24
CA SER A 96 -15.72 2.49 -23.13
C SER A 96 -16.63 3.63 -22.70
N ASP A 97 -16.12 4.85 -22.70
CA ASP A 97 -16.92 6.04 -22.48
C ASP A 97 -17.92 6.16 -23.62
N PRO A 98 -19.23 6.28 -23.34
CA PRO A 98 -20.25 6.39 -24.40
C PRO A 98 -20.12 7.68 -25.22
N ASP A 99 -19.54 8.75 -24.66
CA ASP A 99 -19.37 10.04 -25.34
C ASP A 99 -18.02 10.19 -26.03
N ASP A 100 -17.00 9.46 -25.55
CA ASP A 100 -15.66 9.42 -26.15
C ASP A 100 -15.12 7.97 -26.16
N GLY A 101 -15.39 7.25 -27.23
CA GLY A 101 -14.94 5.86 -27.40
C GLY A 101 -13.43 5.65 -27.38
N ARG A 102 -12.63 6.74 -27.28
CA ARG A 102 -11.18 6.68 -27.08
C ARG A 102 -10.81 6.54 -25.61
N ARG A 103 -11.73 6.88 -24.70
CA ARG A 103 -11.53 6.73 -23.27
C ARG A 103 -12.01 5.35 -22.82
N VAL A 104 -11.07 4.54 -22.37
CA VAL A 104 -11.33 3.22 -21.84
C VAL A 104 -10.96 3.21 -20.37
N THR A 105 -11.92 2.83 -19.53
CA THR A 105 -11.69 2.56 -18.11
C THR A 105 -11.80 1.06 -17.84
N HIS A 106 -11.20 0.62 -16.76
CA HIS A 106 -11.24 -0.76 -16.34
C HIS A 106 -11.91 -0.83 -14.95
N HIS A 107 -12.72 -1.85 -14.77
CA HIS A 107 -13.47 -2.07 -13.54
C HIS A 107 -13.34 -3.52 -13.10
N LEU A 108 -13.52 -3.79 -11.80
CA LEU A 108 -13.61 -5.15 -11.30
C LEU A 108 -14.90 -5.81 -11.77
N THR A 109 -14.79 -7.04 -12.23
CA THR A 109 -15.97 -7.93 -12.37
C THR A 109 -16.43 -8.45 -11.00
N GLY A 110 -17.53 -9.19 -10.95
CA GLY A 110 -17.93 -9.92 -9.75
C GLY A 110 -16.86 -10.93 -9.29
N GLU A 111 -16.22 -11.61 -10.26
CA GLU A 111 -15.11 -12.54 -9.97
C GLU A 111 -13.86 -11.79 -9.49
N GLY A 112 -13.58 -10.61 -10.06
CA GLY A 112 -12.49 -9.75 -9.61
C GLY A 112 -12.66 -9.31 -8.16
N ARG A 113 -13.85 -8.85 -7.76
CA ARG A 113 -14.15 -8.52 -6.36
C ARG A 113 -14.00 -9.74 -5.43
N SER A 114 -14.47 -10.90 -5.87
CA SER A 114 -14.30 -12.14 -5.11
C SER A 114 -12.83 -12.54 -4.96
N ALA A 115 -12.03 -12.38 -6.02
CA ALA A 115 -10.61 -12.65 -6.00
C ALA A 115 -9.86 -11.68 -5.07
N LEU A 116 -10.20 -10.40 -5.10
CA LEU A 116 -9.65 -9.40 -4.19
C LEU A 116 -9.97 -9.72 -2.74
N ALA A 117 -11.23 -10.04 -2.42
CA ALA A 117 -11.64 -10.38 -1.06
C ALA A 117 -10.91 -11.64 -0.53
N ARG A 118 -10.66 -12.65 -1.39
CA ARG A 118 -9.84 -13.82 -1.01
C ARG A 118 -8.40 -13.41 -0.74
N ALA A 119 -7.84 -12.53 -1.56
CA ALA A 119 -6.48 -12.02 -1.40
C ALA A 119 -6.31 -11.23 -0.11
N ASP A 120 -7.23 -10.30 0.17
CA ASP A 120 -7.23 -9.51 1.40
C ASP A 120 -7.27 -10.39 2.64
N ARG A 121 -8.13 -11.42 2.63
CA ARG A 121 -8.21 -12.38 3.72
C ARG A 121 -6.90 -13.15 3.91
N ALA A 122 -6.35 -13.72 2.85
CA ALA A 122 -5.14 -14.51 2.90
C ALA A 122 -3.92 -13.69 3.37
N VAL A 123 -3.80 -12.44 2.88
CA VAL A 123 -2.76 -11.50 3.34
C VAL A 123 -3.01 -11.11 4.80
N GLY A 124 -4.25 -10.81 5.19
CA GLY A 124 -4.62 -10.46 6.56
C GLY A 124 -4.28 -11.57 7.55
N GLU A 125 -4.62 -12.83 7.23
CA GLU A 125 -4.28 -14.01 8.04
C GLU A 125 -2.75 -14.14 8.18
N ARG A 126 -1.99 -13.90 7.11
CA ARG A 126 -0.53 -13.90 7.17
C ARG A 126 0.02 -12.82 8.09
N LEU A 127 -0.56 -11.62 8.06
CA LEU A 127 -0.17 -10.53 8.96
C LEU A 127 -0.46 -10.88 10.43
N LEU A 128 -1.59 -11.53 10.72
CA LEU A 128 -1.91 -12.02 12.07
C LEU A 128 -0.90 -13.05 12.55
N VAL A 129 -0.52 -14.01 11.71
CA VAL A 129 0.52 -15.01 12.04
C VAL A 129 1.86 -14.33 12.37
N ILE A 130 2.26 -13.33 11.59
CA ILE A 130 3.49 -12.58 11.87
C ILE A 130 3.34 -11.77 13.15
N GLY A 131 2.20 -11.11 13.34
CA GLY A 131 1.88 -10.32 14.53
C GLY A 131 1.93 -11.13 15.82
N ALA A 132 1.62 -12.43 15.78
CA ALA A 132 1.71 -13.30 16.94
C ALA A 132 3.12 -13.49 17.50
N HIS A 133 4.17 -13.12 16.74
CA HIS A 133 5.57 -13.16 17.19
C HIS A 133 6.04 -11.88 17.90
N VAL A 134 5.21 -10.85 18.02
CA VAL A 134 5.49 -9.69 18.87
C VAL A 134 4.87 -9.87 20.25
N HIS A 135 5.26 -9.00 21.20
CA HIS A 135 4.75 -9.11 22.58
C HIS A 135 3.23 -9.03 22.62
N ALA A 136 2.64 -9.76 23.57
CA ALA A 136 1.18 -9.81 23.74
C ALA A 136 0.60 -8.39 23.93
N GLY A 137 -0.33 -8.01 23.06
CA GLY A 137 -0.94 -6.68 23.03
C GLY A 137 -0.46 -5.79 21.87
N ASP A 138 0.73 -5.98 21.33
CA ASP A 138 1.29 -5.12 20.30
C ASP A 138 0.84 -5.50 18.87
N SER A 139 0.38 -6.73 18.66
CA SER A 139 -0.03 -7.24 17.35
C SER A 139 -1.12 -6.38 16.71
N ASN A 140 -2.18 -6.05 17.45
CA ASN A 140 -3.27 -5.23 16.95
C ASN A 140 -2.82 -3.79 16.67
N HIS A 141 -1.91 -3.25 17.48
CA HIS A 141 -1.34 -1.93 17.27
C HIS A 141 -0.48 -1.88 16.00
N LEU A 142 0.30 -2.93 15.72
CA LEU A 142 1.10 -3.02 14.50
C LEU A 142 0.24 -3.10 13.24
N ILE A 143 -0.82 -3.93 13.27
CA ILE A 143 -1.76 -4.05 12.15
C ILE A 143 -2.49 -2.73 11.91
N ALA A 144 -2.99 -2.08 12.97
CA ALA A 144 -3.63 -0.77 12.88
C ALA A 144 -2.66 0.31 12.36
N SER A 145 -1.41 0.28 12.80
CA SER A 145 -0.38 1.21 12.32
C SER A 145 -0.07 1.01 10.84
N LEU A 146 -0.04 -0.25 10.37
CA LEU A 146 0.15 -0.56 8.96
C LEU A 146 -1.03 -0.07 8.11
N ALA A 147 -2.26 -0.21 8.58
CA ALA A 147 -3.45 0.32 7.91
C ALA A 147 -3.38 1.85 7.79
N ARG A 148 -3.02 2.56 8.87
CA ARG A 148 -2.81 4.01 8.86
C ARG A 148 -1.69 4.44 7.92
N PHE A 149 -0.63 3.63 7.80
CA PHE A 149 0.43 3.89 6.82
C PHE A 149 -0.10 3.80 5.39
N GLY A 150 -1.00 2.87 5.10
CA GLY A 150 -1.71 2.77 3.83
C GLY A 150 -2.53 4.02 3.51
N GLU A 151 -3.23 4.59 4.51
CA GLU A 151 -3.96 5.85 4.36
C GLU A 151 -3.01 7.03 4.07
N ALA A 152 -1.89 7.11 4.79
CA ALA A 152 -0.89 8.14 4.56
C ALA A 152 -0.27 8.07 3.15
N ILE A 153 -0.02 6.86 2.63
CA ILE A 153 0.45 6.65 1.25
C ILE A 153 -0.58 7.18 0.25
N ARG A 154 -1.87 6.86 0.43
CA ARG A 154 -2.94 7.38 -0.45
C ARG A 154 -3.01 8.90 -0.42
N ALA A 155 -2.92 9.50 0.75
CA ALA A 155 -2.91 10.95 0.90
C ALA A 155 -1.70 11.61 0.22
N ALA A 156 -0.52 11.04 0.36
CA ALA A 156 0.69 11.51 -0.31
C ALA A 156 0.58 11.44 -1.84
N GLN A 157 0.06 10.33 -2.37
CA GLN A 157 -0.18 10.18 -3.81
C GLN A 157 -1.20 11.19 -4.34
N ALA A 158 -2.27 11.44 -3.60
CA ALA A 158 -3.27 12.45 -3.97
C ALA A 158 -2.68 13.88 -3.96
N ALA A 159 -1.74 14.16 -3.09
CA ALA A 159 -1.03 15.44 -3.02
C ALA A 159 0.09 15.59 -4.07
N GLY A 160 0.36 14.57 -4.91
CA GLY A 160 1.45 14.59 -5.90
C GLY A 160 2.85 14.50 -5.29
N ALA A 161 2.98 14.02 -4.06
CA ALA A 161 4.24 13.93 -3.30
C ALA A 161 4.90 12.54 -3.37
N ALA A 162 4.34 11.63 -4.16
CA ALA A 162 4.83 10.26 -4.30
C ALA A 162 5.19 9.91 -5.74
#